data_2216c33ea2263682a4f351cdde3a2ab7
#
_entry.id   2216c33ea2263682a4f351cdde3a2ab7
#
_cell.length_a   1.000
_cell.length_b   1.000
_cell.length_c   1.000
_cell.angle_alpha   90.00
_cell.angle_beta   90.00
_cell.angle_gamma   90.00
#
_symmetry.space_group_name_H-M   'P 1'
#
loop_
_entity.id
_entity.type
_entity.pdbx_description
1 polymer ?
#
loop_
_entity_poly.entity_id
_entity_poly.type
_entity_poly.pdbx_seq_one_letter_code
_entity_poly.pdbx_strand_id
1 'polypeptide(L)'
;MQQLEAQGWRLLDRNWHCRWGELDLVLERQQQLLVVEVKGRRIGRWDRHGLDAFHSAKRRRMARAISCWRAAHPASAEQLLRVKLALVPLTAPCRTIRWIDVERLC
;
A
#
# COMPACT_ATOMS: atom_id res chain seq x y z
N MET A 1 -6.06 -8.23 -4.86
CA MET A 1 -4.96 -9.21 -4.94
C MET A 1 -4.84 -9.87 -6.31
N GLN A 2 -5.93 -10.32 -6.89
CA GLN A 2 -5.85 -11.02 -8.17
C GLN A 2 -5.18 -10.21 -9.27
N GLN A 3 -5.44 -8.91 -9.32
CA GLN A 3 -4.82 -8.04 -10.32
C GLN A 3 -3.30 -7.99 -10.17
N LEU A 4 -2.83 -7.92 -8.94
CA LEU A 4 -1.39 -7.87 -8.69
C LEU A 4 -0.72 -9.20 -8.97
N GLU A 5 -1.37 -10.29 -8.58
CA GLU A 5 -0.84 -11.62 -8.86
C GLU A 5 -0.78 -11.90 -10.36
N ALA A 6 -1.77 -11.42 -11.11
CA ALA A 6 -1.77 -11.54 -12.56
C ALA A 6 -0.61 -10.77 -13.21
N GLN A 7 -0.10 -9.74 -12.54
CA GLN A 7 1.04 -8.96 -13.01
C GLN A 7 2.39 -9.51 -12.53
N GLY A 8 2.37 -10.66 -11.86
CA GLY A 8 3.59 -11.31 -11.40
C GLY A 8 4.02 -10.97 -9.98
N TRP A 9 3.23 -10.20 -9.25
CA TRP A 9 3.54 -9.88 -7.87
C TRP A 9 3.25 -11.06 -6.97
N ARG A 10 4.14 -11.33 -6.04
CA ARG A 10 3.98 -12.40 -5.05
C ARG A 10 3.75 -11.79 -3.67
N LEU A 11 2.70 -12.22 -2.99
CA LEU A 11 2.38 -11.73 -1.66
C LEU A 11 3.39 -12.27 -0.64
N LEU A 12 4.03 -11.37 0.10
CA LEU A 12 4.94 -11.71 1.18
C LEU A 12 4.27 -11.62 2.53
N ASP A 13 3.40 -10.62 2.72
CA ASP A 13 2.77 -10.38 4.00
C ASP A 13 1.48 -9.59 3.82
N ARG A 14 0.56 -9.77 4.75
CA ARG A 14 -0.68 -8.98 4.78
C ARG A 14 -1.04 -8.64 6.21
N ASN A 15 -1.64 -7.46 6.38
CA ASN A 15 -2.11 -6.98 7.70
C ASN A 15 -1.01 -7.11 8.75
N TRP A 16 0.21 -6.76 8.38
CA TRP A 16 1.34 -6.81 9.28
C TRP A 16 1.35 -5.58 10.20
N HIS A 17 1.58 -5.79 11.47
CA HIS A 17 1.51 -4.72 12.48
C HIS A 17 2.85 -4.48 13.14
N CYS A 18 3.10 -3.23 13.48
CA CYS A 18 4.20 -2.84 14.35
C CYS A 18 3.77 -1.60 15.16
N ARG A 19 4.65 -1.10 16.00
CA ARG A 19 4.34 0.07 16.83
C ARG A 19 3.97 1.32 16.02
N TRP A 20 4.39 1.39 14.76
CA TRP A 20 4.16 2.55 13.92
C TRP A 20 2.88 2.46 13.08
N GLY A 21 2.28 1.29 13.02
CA GLY A 21 1.06 1.10 12.28
C GLY A 21 1.03 -0.23 11.58
N GLU A 22 0.16 -0.32 10.57
CA GLU A 22 -0.12 -1.54 9.84
C GLU A 22 0.28 -1.40 8.37
N LEU A 23 0.82 -2.47 7.80
CA LEU A 23 1.02 -2.59 6.35
C LEU A 23 -0.02 -3.57 5.82
N ASP A 24 -0.91 -3.09 4.95
CA ASP A 24 -2.00 -3.91 4.45
C ASP A 24 -1.52 -5.06 3.58
N LEU A 25 -0.67 -4.75 2.60
CA LEU A 25 -0.10 -5.75 1.70
C LEU A 25 1.36 -5.44 1.44
N VAL A 26 2.20 -6.47 1.45
CA VAL A 26 3.60 -6.38 1.07
C VAL A 26 3.86 -7.47 0.03
N LEU A 27 4.32 -7.07 -1.14
CA LEU A 27 4.53 -7.97 -2.26
C LEU A 27 5.92 -7.76 -2.87
N GLU A 28 6.36 -8.75 -3.65
CA GLU A 28 7.63 -8.63 -4.36
C GLU A 28 7.50 -9.09 -5.80
N ARG A 29 8.35 -8.54 -6.66
CA ARG A 29 8.50 -8.95 -8.05
C ARG A 29 9.83 -8.42 -8.57
N GLN A 30 10.72 -9.32 -9.03
CA GLN A 30 11.95 -8.92 -9.72
C GLN A 30 12.75 -7.85 -8.97
N GLN A 31 13.09 -8.13 -7.72
CA GLN A 31 13.86 -7.23 -6.87
C GLN A 31 13.15 -5.91 -6.55
N GLN A 32 11.86 -5.86 -6.73
CA GLN A 32 11.03 -4.74 -6.31
C GLN A 32 10.18 -5.16 -5.13
N LEU A 33 10.02 -4.25 -4.17
CA LEU A 33 9.14 -4.44 -3.03
C LEU A 33 7.97 -3.46 -3.18
N LEU A 34 6.76 -3.99 -3.17
CA LEU A 34 5.56 -3.17 -3.28
C LEU A 34 4.80 -3.22 -1.98
N VAL A 35 4.54 -2.03 -1.41
CA VAL A 35 3.66 -1.89 -0.25
C VAL A 35 2.38 -1.22 -0.72
N VAL A 36 1.24 -1.83 -0.40
CA VAL A 36 -0.06 -1.32 -0.80
C VAL A 36 -0.86 -0.98 0.43
N GLU A 37 -1.33 0.26 0.49
CA GLU A 37 -2.31 0.70 1.47
C GLU A 37 -3.69 0.63 0.82
N VAL A 38 -4.60 -0.09 1.45
CA VAL A 38 -5.96 -0.28 0.93
C VAL A 38 -6.90 0.66 1.66
N LYS A 39 -7.64 1.46 0.91
CA LYS A 39 -8.58 2.43 1.46
C LYS A 39 -9.95 2.25 0.84
N GLY A 40 -10.97 2.04 1.67
CA GLY A 40 -12.36 2.03 1.22
C GLY A 40 -12.80 3.45 0.87
N ARG A 41 -13.62 3.56 -0.17
CA ARG A 41 -14.06 4.84 -0.67
C ARG A 41 -15.53 4.79 -1.04
N ARG A 42 -16.31 5.81 -0.63
CA ARG A 42 -17.70 5.96 -1.04
C ARG A 42 -17.75 6.75 -2.34
N ILE A 43 -18.55 6.26 -3.28
CA ILE A 43 -18.76 6.93 -4.56
C ILE A 43 -19.55 8.21 -4.33
N GLY A 44 -19.14 9.28 -5.01
CA GLY A 44 -19.84 10.57 -4.94
C GLY A 44 -19.42 11.46 -3.79
N ARG A 45 -18.52 10.99 -2.93
CA ARG A 45 -18.03 11.79 -1.83
C ARG A 45 -16.82 12.62 -2.23
N TRP A 46 -16.79 13.87 -1.80
CA TRP A 46 -15.66 14.75 -2.03
C TRP A 46 -14.50 14.38 -1.12
N ASP A 47 -13.41 13.88 -1.69
CA ASP A 47 -12.24 13.56 -0.89
C ASP A 47 -10.97 13.60 -1.71
N ARG A 48 -10.86 14.41 -2.71
CA ARG A 48 -9.66 14.49 -3.57
C ARG A 48 -9.18 13.11 -4.01
N HIS A 49 -10.12 12.23 -4.37
CA HIS A 49 -9.80 10.88 -4.84
C HIS A 49 -9.09 10.02 -3.79
N GLY A 50 -9.34 10.28 -2.51
CA GLY A 50 -8.74 9.53 -1.43
C GLY A 50 -7.37 10.04 -0.99
N LEU A 51 -6.86 11.10 -1.61
CA LEU A 51 -5.56 11.63 -1.23
C LEU A 51 -5.57 12.22 0.17
N ASP A 52 -6.72 12.73 0.62
CA ASP A 52 -6.85 13.28 1.97
C ASP A 52 -6.65 12.23 3.06
N ALA A 53 -6.84 10.96 2.72
CA ALA A 53 -6.60 9.87 3.66
C ALA A 53 -5.12 9.54 3.81
N PHE A 54 -4.26 10.13 2.98
CA PHE A 54 -2.85 9.82 2.93
C PHE A 54 -1.99 11.07 3.14
N HIS A 55 -2.29 11.80 4.23
CA HIS A 55 -1.57 13.03 4.56
C HIS A 55 -0.18 12.72 5.14
N SER A 56 0.63 13.76 5.37
CA SER A 56 2.04 13.63 5.70
C SER A 56 2.31 12.84 6.98
N ALA A 57 1.49 12.99 8.01
CA ALA A 57 1.69 12.24 9.26
C ALA A 57 1.53 10.74 9.03
N LYS A 58 0.52 10.34 8.25
CA LYS A 58 0.29 8.95 7.93
C LYS A 58 1.41 8.39 7.06
N ARG A 59 1.90 9.17 6.11
CA ARG A 59 3.03 8.75 5.26
C ARG A 59 4.29 8.51 6.09
N ARG A 60 4.58 9.38 7.07
CA ARG A 60 5.74 9.20 7.93
C ARG A 60 5.63 7.95 8.78
N ARG A 61 4.44 7.67 9.33
CA ARG A 61 4.24 6.44 10.09
C ARG A 61 4.41 5.21 9.21
N MET A 62 3.90 5.28 7.98
CA MET A 62 4.06 4.19 7.03
C MET A 62 5.53 3.96 6.67
N ALA A 63 6.29 5.03 6.48
CA ALA A 63 7.72 4.91 6.20
C ALA A 63 8.44 4.17 7.33
N ARG A 64 8.08 4.48 8.59
CA ARG A 64 8.66 3.80 9.75
C ARG A 64 8.22 2.34 9.83
N ALA A 65 6.95 2.06 9.53
CA ALA A 65 6.46 0.69 9.51
C ALA A 65 7.17 -0.14 8.44
N ILE A 66 7.41 0.44 7.27
CA ILE A 66 8.14 -0.22 6.19
C ILE A 66 9.59 -0.51 6.63
N SER A 67 10.24 0.45 7.28
CA SER A 67 11.59 0.24 7.80
C SER A 67 11.63 -0.91 8.82
N CYS A 68 10.64 -1.00 9.70
CA CYS A 68 10.52 -2.09 10.65
C CYS A 68 10.33 -3.43 9.94
N TRP A 69 9.48 -3.46 8.92
CA TRP A 69 9.25 -4.68 8.16
C TRP A 69 10.53 -5.14 7.47
N ARG A 70 11.27 -4.21 6.84
CA ARG A 70 12.52 -4.53 6.17
C ARG A 70 13.58 -5.04 7.15
N ALA A 71 13.64 -4.46 8.35
CA ALA A 71 14.58 -4.91 9.37
C ALA A 71 14.27 -6.35 9.80
N ALA A 72 12.99 -6.72 9.82
CA ALA A 72 12.56 -8.08 10.14
C ALA A 72 12.70 -9.05 8.96
N HIS A 73 12.95 -8.54 7.76
CA HIS A 73 13.05 -9.34 6.53
C HIS A 73 14.31 -8.95 5.74
N PRO A 74 15.50 -9.34 6.23
CA PRO A 74 16.76 -8.86 5.62
C PRO A 74 16.90 -9.20 4.14
N ALA A 75 16.30 -10.30 3.68
CA ALA A 75 16.36 -10.69 2.27
C ALA A 75 15.71 -9.66 1.35
N SER A 76 14.81 -8.83 1.88
CA SER A 76 14.10 -7.81 1.11
C SER A 76 14.60 -6.40 1.37
N ALA A 77 15.66 -6.25 2.19
CA ALA A 77 16.09 -4.91 2.64
C ALA A 77 16.61 -4.03 1.51
N GLU A 78 17.16 -4.63 0.45
CA GLU A 78 17.75 -3.88 -0.65
C GLU A 78 16.88 -3.83 -1.90
N GLN A 79 15.68 -4.37 -1.83
CA GLN A 79 14.76 -4.31 -2.96
C GLN A 79 14.30 -2.86 -3.17
N LEU A 80 14.07 -2.49 -4.44
CA LEU A 80 13.58 -1.17 -4.77
C LEU A 80 12.13 -1.01 -4.29
N LEU A 81 11.91 -0.03 -3.43
CA LEU A 81 10.60 0.18 -2.81
C LEU A 81 9.65 0.93 -3.74
N ARG A 82 8.44 0.42 -3.85
CA ARG A 82 7.32 1.13 -4.46
C ARG A 82 6.14 1.09 -3.48
N VAL A 83 5.38 2.17 -3.44
CA VAL A 83 4.21 2.27 -2.58
C VAL A 83 3.02 2.69 -3.43
N LYS A 84 1.91 2.00 -3.27
CA LYS A 84 0.66 2.33 -3.95
C LYS A 84 -0.49 2.43 -2.96
N LEU A 85 -1.39 3.35 -3.26
CA LEU A 85 -2.66 3.47 -2.56
C LEU A 85 -3.73 2.86 -3.44
N ALA A 86 -4.46 1.89 -2.92
CA ALA A 86 -5.57 1.25 -3.64
C ALA A 86 -6.88 1.77 -3.08
N LEU A 87 -7.62 2.51 -3.89
CA LEU A 87 -8.94 3.03 -3.52
C LEU A 87 -9.99 2.03 -3.98
N VAL A 88 -10.64 1.40 -3.01
CA VAL A 88 -11.62 0.35 -3.28
C VAL A 88 -13.02 0.91 -3.08
N PRO A 89 -13.89 0.84 -4.10
CA PRO A 89 -15.27 1.32 -3.95
C PRO A 89 -16.02 0.51 -2.90
N LEU A 90 -16.73 1.21 -2.02
CA LEU A 90 -17.54 0.58 -0.97
C LEU A 90 -18.94 0.27 -1.41
N THR A 91 -19.41 0.89 -2.52
CA THR A 91 -20.77 0.72 -2.99
C THR A 91 -20.79 0.25 -4.43
N ALA A 92 -21.65 -0.74 -4.71
CA ALA A 92 -21.95 -1.15 -6.07
C ALA A 92 -22.69 -0.02 -6.82
N PRO A 93 -22.63 0.06 -8.17
CA PRO A 93 -22.11 -0.97 -9.07
C PRO A 93 -20.63 -0.81 -9.44
N CYS A 94 -20.00 0.30 -9.07
CA CYS A 94 -18.61 0.52 -9.46
C CYS A 94 -17.68 -0.37 -8.64
N ARG A 95 -16.90 -1.19 -9.31
CA ARG A 95 -15.96 -2.11 -8.64
C ARG A 95 -14.52 -1.92 -9.08
N THR A 96 -14.27 -0.85 -9.82
CA THR A 96 -12.93 -0.58 -10.31
C THR A 96 -12.07 -0.02 -9.18
N ILE A 97 -10.95 -0.68 -8.91
CA ILE A 97 -9.98 -0.20 -7.94
C ILE A 97 -9.17 0.91 -8.61
N ARG A 98 -9.07 2.03 -7.94
CA ARG A 98 -8.21 3.12 -8.40
C ARG A 98 -6.86 3.01 -7.72
N TRP A 99 -5.81 2.96 -8.51
CA TRP A 99 -4.44 2.85 -8.02
C TRP A 99 -3.73 4.21 -8.11
N ILE A 100 -3.10 4.59 -7.02
CA ILE A 100 -2.34 5.84 -6.96
C ILE A 100 -0.92 5.51 -6.51
N ASP A 101 0.06 5.90 -7.33
CA ASP A 101 1.46 5.74 -6.94
C ASP A 101 1.82 6.80 -5.91
N VAL A 102 2.48 6.36 -4.84
CA VAL A 102 2.97 7.26 -3.80
C VAL A 102 4.48 7.40 -3.99
N GLU A 103 4.90 8.53 -4.53
CA GLU A 103 6.30 8.72 -4.87
C GLU A 103 7.18 9.06 -3.67
N ARG A 104 6.61 9.69 -2.65
CA ARG A 104 7.36 10.05 -1.44
C ARG A 104 6.54 9.77 -0.20
N LEU A 105 7.16 9.13 0.76
CA LEU A 105 6.55 8.91 2.06
C LEU A 105 6.93 9.98 3.08
N CYS A 106 8.02 10.64 2.88
CA CYS A 106 8.46 11.72 3.76
C CYS A 106 9.39 12.68 3.04
#